data_80f0416f8c8ed3df9675f1b17a0ee7a7
#
_entry.id   80f0416f8c8ed3df9675f1b17a0ee7a7
#
_cell.length_a   1.000
_cell.length_b   1.000
_cell.length_c   1.000
_cell.angle_alpha   90.00
_cell.angle_beta   90.00
_cell.angle_gamma   90.00
#
_symmetry.space_group_name_H-M   'P 1'
#
loop_
_entity.id
_entity.type
_entity.pdbx_description
1 polymer ?
#
loop_
_entity_poly.entity_id
_entity_poly.type
_entity_poly.pdbx_seq_one_letter_code
_entity_poly.pdbx_strand_id
1 'polypeptide(L)'
;MCGIVGYTGPREAFPVILKGLKRLEYRGYDSSGVALLHDGKLDVYKKKGKVAELEEAVIGKNLHANIGIGHTRWATHGEPSDRNAHPHQSQSGELAMIHNGIIENYAQIKNELLSKGYTFTSDTDTEVLLNFIEDIKKNNNSSLEEALRIALKRIVGAYCILLISADDPETIIAARKGSPLVIGIGKGEHFLASDASPIIEYTKEVVYVNDYEIAIVKPGELILKNLGNEKQTPFITKLDMELAAIEKGGYDHFMLKEIHEQPETIFDCLRGRLLPQSRQIMMSGIENNLDAFINAPRIIIVACGTSWHAALIAEYLIEELCRIPVEVEYASEFRYRNPVIHKGDVIIAISQSGETADTLVALESAKEKGAFIFGVVNAVGSSIARLSHAGAYTHSGPEIGVASTKAFTGQLAVLTMMALKIGYAKGTLNEARYLQLMHELEAVPEKVKEILQDTSNIQRIAEKYKDASDFLFLGRGYNFPVALEGALKLKEISYIHAEGYPAAEMKHGPIALVDDQLPVVFVATKDSYYHKIVSNVQEIKARKGKVIAVATVGDDIIPGMADDVMLVPDADEAIAPLLSVVPLQLLSYYVGLAKGLDVDKPRNLAKSVTVE
;
A
#
# COMPACT_ATOMS: atom_id res chain seq x y z
N MET A 1 -6.83 6.09 -3.83
CA MET A 1 -7.64 4.91 -4.22
C MET A 1 -8.98 4.96 -3.52
N CYS A 2 -10.06 4.54 -4.16
CA CYS A 2 -11.41 4.61 -3.61
C CYS A 2 -11.75 3.37 -2.76
N GLY A 3 -12.72 3.50 -1.84
CA GLY A 3 -13.28 2.40 -1.07
C GLY A 3 -14.65 1.98 -1.61
N ILE A 4 -14.84 0.69 -1.85
CA ILE A 4 -16.12 0.09 -2.25
C ILE A 4 -16.65 -0.75 -1.10
N VAL A 5 -17.96 -0.62 -0.80
CA VAL A 5 -18.70 -1.50 0.10
C VAL A 5 -20.06 -1.82 -0.51
N GLY A 6 -20.48 -3.08 -0.48
CA GLY A 6 -21.81 -3.53 -0.86
C GLY A 6 -22.35 -4.51 0.17
N TYR A 7 -23.65 -4.55 0.32
CA TYR A 7 -24.33 -5.48 1.21
C TYR A 7 -25.67 -5.92 0.61
N THR A 8 -25.96 -7.23 0.74
CA THR A 8 -27.27 -7.80 0.49
C THR A 8 -27.55 -8.90 1.51
N GLY A 9 -28.71 -8.86 2.17
CA GLY A 9 -29.05 -9.81 3.22
C GLY A 9 -30.16 -9.33 4.15
N PRO A 10 -30.38 -10.00 5.30
CA PRO A 10 -31.49 -9.70 6.21
C PRO A 10 -31.28 -8.46 7.10
N ARG A 11 -30.07 -7.88 7.17
CA ARG A 11 -29.77 -6.72 8.02
C ARG A 11 -30.13 -5.42 7.32
N GLU A 12 -30.25 -4.35 8.09
CA GLU A 12 -30.24 -2.98 7.56
C GLU A 12 -28.91 -2.71 6.85
N ALA A 13 -28.97 -2.39 5.56
CA ALA A 13 -27.79 -2.21 4.71
C ALA A 13 -26.97 -0.96 5.08
N PHE A 14 -27.65 0.15 5.41
CA PHE A 14 -26.97 1.43 5.65
C PHE A 14 -25.94 1.37 6.80
N PRO A 15 -26.24 0.83 8.01
CA PRO A 15 -25.24 0.73 9.08
C PRO A 15 -24.05 -0.13 8.71
N VAL A 16 -24.25 -1.23 7.97
CA VAL A 16 -23.19 -2.12 7.50
C VAL A 16 -22.28 -1.37 6.51
N ILE A 17 -22.88 -0.69 5.54
CA ILE A 17 -22.15 0.06 4.53
C ILE A 17 -21.40 1.23 5.15
N LEU A 18 -22.05 2.03 5.99
CA LEU A 18 -21.45 3.20 6.64
C LEU A 18 -20.21 2.80 7.47
N LYS A 19 -20.33 1.72 8.25
CA LYS A 19 -19.22 1.19 9.05
C LYS A 19 -18.07 0.72 8.16
N GLY A 20 -18.39 0.04 7.06
CA GLY A 20 -17.42 -0.39 6.07
C GLY A 20 -16.71 0.80 5.40
N LEU A 21 -17.44 1.85 5.03
CA LEU A 21 -16.85 3.07 4.45
C LEU A 21 -15.93 3.80 5.44
N LYS A 22 -16.29 3.88 6.73
CA LYS A 22 -15.42 4.42 7.78
C LYS A 22 -14.10 3.67 7.88
N ARG A 23 -14.12 2.33 7.72
CA ARG A 23 -12.92 1.48 7.68
C ARG A 23 -12.10 1.61 6.42
N LEU A 24 -12.71 2.04 5.30
CA LEU A 24 -12.02 2.25 4.03
C LEU A 24 -11.64 3.71 3.77
N GLU A 25 -11.91 4.62 4.71
CA GLU A 25 -11.67 6.05 4.54
C GLU A 25 -10.18 6.37 4.30
N TYR A 26 -9.25 5.52 4.80
CA TYR A 26 -7.82 5.65 4.49
C TYR A 26 -7.48 5.46 3.00
N ARG A 27 -8.40 4.87 2.22
CA ARG A 27 -8.27 4.68 0.77
C ARG A 27 -8.72 5.90 -0.04
N GLY A 28 -9.66 6.68 0.48
CA GLY A 28 -10.18 7.88 -0.19
C GLY A 28 -11.15 8.63 0.72
N TYR A 29 -11.06 9.93 0.74
CA TYR A 29 -11.82 10.80 1.67
C TYR A 29 -12.25 12.12 1.04
N ASP A 30 -12.16 12.26 -0.29
CA ASP A 30 -12.54 13.47 -1.02
C ASP A 30 -14.05 13.65 -1.11
N SER A 31 -14.77 12.54 -1.20
CA SER A 31 -16.22 12.49 -1.15
C SER A 31 -16.69 11.07 -0.79
N SER A 32 -17.92 10.95 -0.31
CA SER A 32 -18.54 9.67 0.03
C SER A 32 -20.00 9.64 -0.37
N GLY A 33 -20.56 8.44 -0.51
CA GLY A 33 -21.97 8.29 -0.79
C GLY A 33 -22.46 6.86 -0.70
N VAL A 34 -23.78 6.71 -0.69
CA VAL A 34 -24.49 5.44 -0.59
C VAL A 34 -25.71 5.43 -1.51
N ALA A 35 -25.97 4.30 -2.14
CA ALA A 35 -27.25 4.02 -2.79
C ALA A 35 -27.91 2.86 -2.04
N LEU A 36 -29.16 3.07 -1.67
CA LEU A 36 -30.02 2.11 -0.98
C LEU A 36 -31.21 1.78 -1.88
N LEU A 37 -31.60 0.52 -1.91
CA LEU A 37 -32.73 0.06 -2.68
C LEU A 37 -33.79 -0.52 -1.73
N HIS A 38 -34.97 0.08 -1.73
CA HIS A 38 -36.14 -0.42 -1.01
C HIS A 38 -37.41 -0.19 -1.82
N ASP A 39 -38.34 -1.12 -1.77
CA ASP A 39 -39.62 -1.06 -2.46
C ASP A 39 -39.51 -0.69 -3.96
N GLY A 40 -38.46 -1.19 -4.63
CA GLY A 40 -38.20 -0.91 -6.05
C GLY A 40 -37.74 0.52 -6.35
N LYS A 41 -37.34 1.28 -5.32
CA LYS A 41 -36.85 2.66 -5.45
C LYS A 41 -35.41 2.78 -5.00
N LEU A 42 -34.61 3.47 -5.80
CA LEU A 42 -33.22 3.80 -5.49
C LEU A 42 -33.13 5.19 -4.83
N ASP A 43 -32.67 5.23 -3.58
CA ASP A 43 -32.33 6.45 -2.89
C ASP A 43 -30.81 6.62 -2.82
N VAL A 44 -30.28 7.72 -3.36
CA VAL A 44 -28.85 8.01 -3.45
C VAL A 44 -28.52 9.25 -2.62
N TYR A 45 -27.57 9.10 -1.70
CA TYR A 45 -27.05 10.16 -0.85
C TYR A 45 -25.55 10.31 -1.08
N LYS A 46 -25.10 11.54 -1.35
CA LYS A 46 -23.71 11.85 -1.68
C LYS A 46 -23.27 13.12 -0.97
N LYS A 47 -22.00 13.14 -0.53
CA LYS A 47 -21.41 14.32 0.10
C LYS A 47 -19.92 14.44 -0.22
N LYS A 48 -19.49 15.68 -0.53
CA LYS A 48 -18.08 16.03 -0.55
C LYS A 48 -17.52 15.97 0.88
N GLY A 49 -16.32 15.41 1.05
CA GLY A 49 -15.63 15.28 2.32
C GLY A 49 -15.66 13.86 2.90
N LYS A 50 -15.34 13.75 4.18
CA LYS A 50 -15.22 12.49 4.92
C LYS A 50 -16.56 11.78 5.10
N VAL A 51 -16.54 10.52 5.49
CA VAL A 51 -17.75 9.70 5.72
C VAL A 51 -18.63 10.29 6.84
N ALA A 52 -18.05 11.00 7.80
CA ALA A 52 -18.80 11.70 8.85
C ALA A 52 -19.77 12.76 8.28
N GLU A 53 -19.39 13.46 7.22
CA GLU A 53 -20.22 14.47 6.55
C GLU A 53 -21.38 13.84 5.78
N LEU A 54 -21.19 12.64 5.22
CA LEU A 54 -22.30 11.86 4.67
C LEU A 54 -23.27 11.43 5.77
N GLU A 55 -22.74 10.93 6.91
CA GLU A 55 -23.55 10.51 8.05
C GLU A 55 -24.44 11.66 8.59
N GLU A 56 -23.90 12.87 8.69
CA GLU A 56 -24.66 14.07 9.07
C GLU A 56 -25.72 14.45 8.02
N ALA A 57 -25.39 14.36 6.74
CA ALA A 57 -26.27 14.75 5.65
C ALA A 57 -27.52 13.86 5.50
N VAL A 58 -27.48 12.64 6.05
CA VAL A 58 -28.59 11.68 5.98
C VAL A 58 -29.45 11.63 7.24
N ILE A 59 -29.18 12.47 8.25
CA ILE A 59 -29.99 12.55 9.48
C ILE A 59 -31.44 12.90 9.11
N GLY A 60 -32.36 12.07 9.59
CA GLY A 60 -33.80 12.24 9.34
C GLY A 60 -34.30 11.76 7.97
N LYS A 61 -33.43 11.12 7.18
CA LYS A 61 -33.81 10.43 5.94
C LYS A 61 -34.30 9.02 6.21
N ASN A 62 -35.08 8.46 5.27
CA ASN A 62 -35.40 7.03 5.29
C ASN A 62 -34.19 6.24 4.76
N LEU A 63 -33.62 5.40 5.62
CA LEU A 63 -32.43 4.62 5.31
C LEU A 63 -32.69 3.10 5.40
N HIS A 64 -33.96 2.70 5.54
CA HIS A 64 -34.35 1.30 5.59
C HIS A 64 -34.16 0.64 4.25
N ALA A 65 -33.26 -0.34 4.19
CA ALA A 65 -32.99 -1.16 3.02
C ALA A 65 -32.22 -2.42 3.43
N ASN A 66 -32.45 -3.50 2.72
CA ASN A 66 -31.74 -4.77 2.89
C ASN A 66 -30.63 -4.97 1.85
N ILE A 67 -30.52 -4.07 0.91
CA ILE A 67 -29.51 -4.04 -0.14
C ILE A 67 -29.01 -2.62 -0.35
N GLY A 68 -27.70 -2.48 -0.61
CA GLY A 68 -27.12 -1.19 -0.94
C GLY A 68 -25.66 -1.29 -1.32
N ILE A 69 -25.16 -0.18 -1.88
CA ILE A 69 -23.77 0.00 -2.27
C ILE A 69 -23.28 1.36 -1.78
N GLY A 70 -22.02 1.46 -1.37
CA GLY A 70 -21.41 2.67 -0.85
C GLY A 70 -19.98 2.84 -1.31
N HIS A 71 -19.53 4.09 -1.31
CA HIS A 71 -18.24 4.46 -1.88
C HIS A 71 -17.58 5.58 -1.09
N THR A 72 -16.24 5.51 -0.94
CA THR A 72 -15.37 6.63 -0.60
C THR A 72 -14.48 6.92 -1.78
N ARG A 73 -14.44 8.18 -2.23
CA ARG A 73 -13.77 8.57 -3.47
C ARG A 73 -12.42 9.22 -3.19
N TRP A 74 -11.46 8.83 -4.01
CA TRP A 74 -10.25 9.57 -4.33
C TRP A 74 -10.39 10.06 -5.77
N ALA A 75 -10.43 11.39 -5.97
CA ALA A 75 -10.77 11.97 -7.27
C ALA A 75 -9.67 11.73 -8.32
N THR A 76 -10.05 11.11 -9.44
CA THR A 76 -9.22 10.94 -10.64
C THR A 76 -9.77 11.77 -11.80
N HIS A 77 -11.09 11.74 -12.03
CA HIS A 77 -11.81 12.49 -13.06
C HIS A 77 -12.89 13.38 -12.43
N GLY A 78 -12.80 14.68 -12.67
CA GLY A 78 -13.68 15.69 -12.07
C GLY A 78 -13.32 16.02 -10.60
N GLU A 79 -13.43 17.30 -10.25
CA GLU A 79 -13.11 17.81 -8.91
C GLU A 79 -13.95 17.16 -7.80
N PRO A 80 -13.46 17.11 -6.55
CA PRO A 80 -14.26 16.69 -5.40
C PRO A 80 -15.50 17.57 -5.20
N SER A 81 -16.68 16.98 -5.40
CA SER A 81 -17.97 17.65 -5.25
C SER A 81 -19.07 16.62 -5.01
N ASP A 82 -20.23 17.06 -4.48
CA ASP A 82 -21.41 16.20 -4.31
C ASP A 82 -21.85 15.61 -5.67
N ARG A 83 -21.71 16.38 -6.76
CA ARG A 83 -22.04 15.98 -8.13
C ARG A 83 -21.20 14.81 -8.63
N ASN A 84 -19.89 14.88 -8.40
CA ASN A 84 -18.90 13.90 -8.87
C ASN A 84 -18.67 12.74 -7.88
N ALA A 85 -19.31 12.78 -6.70
CA ALA A 85 -19.27 11.68 -5.75
C ALA A 85 -20.05 10.46 -6.27
N HIS A 86 -19.61 9.25 -5.91
CA HIS A 86 -20.34 8.01 -6.15
C HIS A 86 -21.31 7.71 -4.98
N PRO A 87 -22.37 6.95 -5.20
CA PRO A 87 -22.82 6.30 -6.45
C PRO A 87 -23.39 7.28 -7.50
N HIS A 88 -23.32 6.87 -8.78
CA HIS A 88 -24.06 7.53 -9.85
C HIS A 88 -25.37 6.80 -10.14
N GLN A 89 -26.39 7.53 -10.58
CA GLN A 89 -27.65 6.99 -11.10
C GLN A 89 -27.64 7.12 -12.63
N SER A 90 -28.24 6.14 -13.32
CA SER A 90 -28.49 6.21 -14.75
C SER A 90 -29.52 7.30 -15.08
N GLN A 91 -29.62 7.69 -16.36
CA GLN A 91 -30.55 8.71 -16.81
C GLN A 91 -32.02 8.40 -16.49
N SER A 92 -32.41 7.13 -16.49
CA SER A 92 -33.78 6.73 -16.07
C SER A 92 -33.98 6.74 -14.55
N GLY A 93 -32.89 6.71 -13.75
CA GLY A 93 -32.94 6.53 -12.31
C GLY A 93 -33.13 5.06 -11.87
N GLU A 94 -33.16 4.09 -12.79
CA GLU A 94 -33.42 2.68 -12.50
C GLU A 94 -32.16 1.91 -12.06
N LEU A 95 -30.97 2.43 -12.38
CA LEU A 95 -29.68 1.82 -12.03
C LEU A 95 -28.87 2.73 -11.13
N ALA A 96 -28.10 2.14 -10.19
CA ALA A 96 -27.08 2.84 -9.44
C ALA A 96 -25.77 2.06 -9.45
N MET A 97 -24.64 2.76 -9.60
CA MET A 97 -23.33 2.16 -9.74
C MET A 97 -22.26 2.91 -8.95
N ILE A 98 -21.34 2.15 -8.38
CA ILE A 98 -20.05 2.61 -7.86
C ILE A 98 -18.92 1.96 -8.65
N HIS A 99 -17.78 2.65 -8.76
CA HIS A 99 -16.68 2.23 -9.59
C HIS A 99 -15.34 2.69 -8.99
N ASN A 100 -14.39 1.75 -8.93
CA ASN A 100 -12.97 2.00 -8.74
C ASN A 100 -12.24 1.66 -10.03
N GLY A 101 -11.48 2.58 -10.55
CA GLY A 101 -10.77 2.40 -11.81
C GLY A 101 -10.82 3.63 -12.70
N ILE A 102 -10.40 3.46 -13.94
CA ILE A 102 -10.45 4.48 -14.99
C ILE A 102 -10.89 3.82 -16.28
N ILE A 103 -11.89 4.40 -16.94
CA ILE A 103 -12.35 3.99 -18.27
C ILE A 103 -11.69 4.92 -19.30
N GLU A 104 -10.59 4.48 -19.88
CA GLU A 104 -9.73 5.30 -20.75
C GLU A 104 -10.46 5.79 -22.00
N ASN A 105 -11.34 4.98 -22.59
CA ASN A 105 -12.10 5.33 -23.79
C ASN A 105 -13.47 5.96 -23.48
N TYR A 106 -13.69 6.48 -22.26
CA TYR A 106 -14.97 7.07 -21.85
C TYR A 106 -15.42 8.23 -22.74
N ALA A 107 -14.49 9.04 -23.25
CA ALA A 107 -14.83 10.19 -24.09
C ALA A 107 -15.49 9.77 -25.42
N GLN A 108 -15.03 8.68 -26.03
CA GLN A 108 -15.64 8.11 -27.22
C GLN A 108 -17.06 7.60 -26.94
N ILE A 109 -17.23 6.88 -25.83
CA ILE A 109 -18.53 6.33 -25.41
C ILE A 109 -19.50 7.47 -25.07
N LYS A 110 -19.03 8.52 -24.39
CA LYS A 110 -19.81 9.72 -24.06
C LYS A 110 -20.37 10.37 -25.32
N ASN A 111 -19.54 10.56 -26.35
CA ASN A 111 -19.97 11.15 -27.64
C ASN A 111 -21.03 10.28 -28.33
N GLU A 112 -20.90 8.95 -28.30
CA GLU A 112 -21.93 8.03 -28.81
C GLU A 112 -23.27 8.21 -28.07
N LEU A 113 -23.24 8.27 -26.74
CA LEU A 113 -24.44 8.47 -25.92
C LEU A 113 -25.09 9.83 -26.10
N LEU A 114 -24.29 10.90 -26.21
CA LEU A 114 -24.80 12.25 -26.51
C LEU A 114 -25.57 12.27 -27.84
N SER A 115 -25.08 11.55 -28.87
CA SER A 115 -25.79 11.44 -30.16
C SER A 115 -27.13 10.70 -30.07
N LYS A 116 -27.32 9.88 -29.02
CA LYS A 116 -28.55 9.15 -28.70
C LYS A 116 -29.47 9.91 -27.73
N GLY A 117 -29.11 11.14 -27.34
CA GLY A 117 -29.92 11.98 -26.47
C GLY A 117 -29.69 11.79 -24.97
N TYR A 118 -28.61 11.08 -24.58
CA TYR A 118 -28.22 11.03 -23.17
C TYR A 118 -27.62 12.37 -22.72
N THR A 119 -27.86 12.69 -21.45
CA THR A 119 -27.28 13.87 -20.78
C THR A 119 -26.45 13.43 -19.59
N PHE A 120 -25.48 14.24 -19.20
CA PHE A 120 -24.55 13.91 -18.11
C PHE A 120 -24.56 15.02 -17.07
N THR A 121 -24.68 14.63 -15.81
CA THR A 121 -24.72 15.54 -14.65
C THR A 121 -23.36 15.68 -13.99
N SER A 122 -22.47 14.70 -14.17
CA SER A 122 -21.11 14.70 -13.60
C SER A 122 -20.03 14.74 -14.68
N ASP A 123 -18.79 14.92 -14.22
CA ASP A 123 -17.61 14.90 -15.07
C ASP A 123 -16.90 13.53 -15.06
N THR A 124 -17.54 12.51 -14.45
CA THR A 124 -16.90 11.19 -14.22
C THR A 124 -17.11 10.24 -15.39
N ASP A 125 -16.11 9.41 -15.63
CA ASP A 125 -16.15 8.27 -16.54
C ASP A 125 -17.18 7.21 -16.09
N THR A 126 -17.43 7.14 -14.79
CA THR A 126 -18.40 6.22 -14.17
C THR A 126 -19.84 6.49 -14.62
N GLU A 127 -20.29 7.74 -14.65
CA GLU A 127 -21.63 8.08 -15.16
C GLU A 127 -21.78 7.71 -16.63
N VAL A 128 -20.71 7.86 -17.42
CA VAL A 128 -20.67 7.46 -18.82
C VAL A 128 -20.84 5.94 -18.95
N LEU A 129 -20.09 5.15 -18.19
CA LEU A 129 -20.20 3.69 -18.20
C LEU A 129 -21.60 3.23 -17.77
N LEU A 130 -22.17 3.83 -16.71
CA LEU A 130 -23.50 3.47 -16.22
C LEU A 130 -24.57 3.70 -17.28
N ASN A 131 -24.59 4.87 -17.93
CA ASN A 131 -25.52 5.18 -19.01
C ASN A 131 -25.29 4.30 -20.24
N PHE A 132 -24.05 3.89 -20.49
CA PHE A 132 -23.74 2.94 -21.56
C PHE A 132 -24.33 1.54 -21.30
N ILE A 133 -24.23 1.05 -20.05
CA ILE A 133 -24.88 -0.21 -19.63
C ILE A 133 -26.40 -0.10 -19.77
N GLU A 134 -27.01 1.02 -19.39
CA GLU A 134 -28.43 1.26 -19.55
C GLU A 134 -28.86 1.27 -21.02
N ASP A 135 -28.11 1.94 -21.90
CA ASP A 135 -28.36 1.99 -23.34
C ASP A 135 -28.35 0.59 -23.95
N ILE A 136 -27.36 -0.24 -23.59
CA ILE A 136 -27.28 -1.64 -24.04
C ILE A 136 -28.46 -2.46 -23.52
N LYS A 137 -28.82 -2.34 -22.22
CA LYS A 137 -29.96 -3.04 -21.61
C LYS A 137 -31.26 -2.74 -22.37
N LYS A 138 -31.53 -1.46 -22.64
CA LYS A 138 -32.73 -1.00 -23.33
C LYS A 138 -32.77 -1.46 -24.79
N ASN A 139 -31.69 -1.24 -25.54
CA ASN A 139 -31.65 -1.53 -26.98
C ASN A 139 -31.71 -3.03 -27.30
N ASN A 140 -31.10 -3.86 -26.44
CA ASN A 140 -31.06 -5.31 -26.64
C ASN A 140 -32.19 -6.06 -25.90
N ASN A 141 -33.00 -5.38 -25.12
CA ASN A 141 -33.96 -5.99 -24.19
C ASN A 141 -33.34 -7.13 -23.36
N SER A 142 -32.13 -6.89 -22.87
CA SER A 142 -31.30 -7.88 -22.20
C SER A 142 -31.38 -7.77 -20.69
N SER A 143 -30.96 -8.83 -19.96
CA SER A 143 -30.76 -8.73 -18.52
C SER A 143 -29.63 -7.74 -18.20
N LEU A 144 -29.62 -7.23 -16.97
CA LEU A 144 -28.58 -6.30 -16.50
C LEU A 144 -27.18 -6.96 -16.55
N GLU A 145 -27.08 -8.26 -16.18
CA GLU A 145 -25.85 -9.05 -16.31
C GLU A 145 -25.31 -9.06 -17.74
N GLU A 146 -26.21 -9.35 -18.71
CA GLU A 146 -25.83 -9.41 -20.11
C GLU A 146 -25.43 -8.03 -20.65
N ALA A 147 -26.16 -6.97 -20.29
CA ALA A 147 -25.82 -5.61 -20.66
C ALA A 147 -24.45 -5.19 -20.12
N LEU A 148 -24.16 -5.51 -18.85
CA LEU A 148 -22.83 -5.28 -18.26
C LEU A 148 -21.75 -6.06 -19.01
N ARG A 149 -21.97 -7.35 -19.28
CA ARG A 149 -21.01 -8.20 -20.00
C ARG A 149 -20.67 -7.66 -21.39
N ILE A 150 -21.66 -7.15 -22.12
CA ILE A 150 -21.46 -6.52 -23.42
C ILE A 150 -20.67 -5.20 -23.27
N ALA A 151 -21.01 -4.36 -22.29
CA ALA A 151 -20.30 -3.12 -22.01
C ALA A 151 -18.83 -3.38 -21.70
N LEU A 152 -18.52 -4.34 -20.82
CA LEU A 152 -17.17 -4.70 -20.40
C LEU A 152 -16.26 -5.18 -21.54
N LYS A 153 -16.82 -5.70 -22.64
CA LYS A 153 -16.06 -6.08 -23.83
C LYS A 153 -15.65 -4.87 -24.69
N ARG A 154 -16.29 -3.72 -24.49
CA ARG A 154 -16.04 -2.49 -25.28
C ARG A 154 -15.20 -1.46 -24.55
N ILE A 155 -15.15 -1.51 -23.23
CA ILE A 155 -14.39 -0.56 -22.44
C ILE A 155 -12.90 -0.93 -22.39
N VAL A 156 -12.04 0.09 -22.32
CA VAL A 156 -10.60 -0.03 -22.13
C VAL A 156 -10.27 0.59 -20.77
N GLY A 157 -9.42 -0.06 -19.98
CA GLY A 157 -9.01 0.41 -18.67
C GLY A 157 -9.24 -0.60 -17.55
N ALA A 158 -9.06 -0.14 -16.30
CA ALA A 158 -9.27 -0.91 -15.09
C ALA A 158 -10.63 -0.58 -14.45
N TYR A 159 -11.26 -1.59 -13.84
CA TYR A 159 -12.54 -1.40 -13.16
C TYR A 159 -12.76 -2.38 -12.01
N CYS A 160 -13.38 -1.89 -10.95
CA CYS A 160 -14.12 -2.68 -9.96
C CYS A 160 -15.48 -2.01 -9.79
N ILE A 161 -16.53 -2.69 -10.15
CA ILE A 161 -17.89 -2.16 -10.27
C ILE A 161 -18.82 -2.89 -9.32
N LEU A 162 -19.67 -2.16 -8.59
CA LEU A 162 -20.91 -2.70 -8.02
C LEU A 162 -22.10 -1.96 -8.63
N LEU A 163 -23.09 -2.72 -9.06
CA LEU A 163 -24.27 -2.26 -9.78
C LEU A 163 -25.53 -2.86 -9.15
N ILE A 164 -26.52 -2.02 -8.87
CA ILE A 164 -27.86 -2.42 -8.38
C ILE A 164 -28.95 -1.83 -9.29
N SER A 165 -30.09 -2.52 -9.38
CA SER A 165 -31.22 -2.16 -10.23
C SER A 165 -32.53 -2.15 -9.46
N ALA A 166 -33.38 -1.17 -9.74
CA ALA A 166 -34.74 -1.11 -9.24
C ALA A 166 -35.60 -2.33 -9.65
N ASP A 167 -35.30 -2.93 -10.82
CA ASP A 167 -36.01 -4.09 -11.35
C ASP A 167 -35.65 -5.42 -10.66
N ASP A 168 -34.51 -5.49 -9.97
CA ASP A 168 -34.04 -6.69 -9.26
C ASP A 168 -33.54 -6.30 -7.86
N PRO A 169 -34.47 -6.21 -6.88
CA PRO A 169 -34.18 -5.60 -5.58
C PRO A 169 -33.36 -6.44 -4.62
N GLU A 170 -32.92 -7.64 -5.00
CA GLU A 170 -32.12 -8.52 -4.15
C GLU A 170 -30.69 -8.74 -4.69
N THR A 171 -30.41 -8.28 -5.93
CA THR A 171 -29.18 -8.61 -6.64
C THR A 171 -28.19 -7.44 -6.67
N ILE A 172 -26.96 -7.71 -6.27
CA ILE A 172 -25.80 -6.89 -6.60
C ILE A 172 -25.04 -7.59 -7.71
N ILE A 173 -24.81 -6.90 -8.84
CA ILE A 173 -23.91 -7.40 -9.89
C ILE A 173 -22.58 -6.68 -9.73
N ALA A 174 -21.50 -7.45 -9.66
CA ALA A 174 -20.16 -6.93 -9.52
C ALA A 174 -19.25 -7.43 -10.65
N ALA A 175 -18.27 -6.63 -11.04
CA ALA A 175 -17.27 -7.02 -12.04
C ALA A 175 -15.91 -6.43 -11.69
N ARG A 176 -14.84 -7.13 -12.10
CA ARG A 176 -13.48 -6.73 -11.78
C ARG A 176 -12.52 -6.86 -12.96
N LYS A 177 -11.60 -5.88 -13.06
CA LYS A 177 -10.34 -5.93 -13.82
C LYS A 177 -9.36 -4.91 -13.21
N GLY A 178 -8.25 -5.38 -12.67
CA GLY A 178 -7.19 -4.54 -12.09
C GLY A 178 -7.46 -4.11 -10.64
N SER A 179 -8.57 -3.43 -10.33
CA SER A 179 -8.89 -2.99 -8.96
C SER A 179 -9.45 -4.13 -8.10
N PRO A 180 -9.07 -4.27 -6.81
CA PRO A 180 -9.46 -5.42 -5.99
C PRO A 180 -10.95 -5.46 -5.63
N LEU A 181 -11.49 -6.69 -5.51
CA LEU A 181 -12.83 -6.98 -5.01
C LEU A 181 -12.85 -8.29 -4.21
N VAL A 182 -13.40 -8.22 -3.00
CA VAL A 182 -13.57 -9.34 -2.07
C VAL A 182 -15.04 -9.48 -1.73
N ILE A 183 -15.55 -10.70 -1.72
CA ILE A 183 -16.93 -11.03 -1.34
C ILE A 183 -16.90 -11.91 -0.09
N GLY A 184 -17.43 -11.39 1.01
CA GLY A 184 -17.62 -12.13 2.26
C GLY A 184 -18.89 -12.97 2.22
N ILE A 185 -18.78 -14.23 2.65
CA ILE A 185 -19.89 -15.19 2.68
C ILE A 185 -20.42 -15.28 4.11
N GLY A 186 -21.63 -14.76 4.34
CA GLY A 186 -22.36 -14.87 5.58
C GLY A 186 -23.51 -15.87 5.49
N LYS A 187 -24.25 -16.03 6.59
CA LYS A 187 -25.44 -16.90 6.64
C LYS A 187 -26.65 -16.18 6.03
N GLY A 188 -26.94 -16.44 4.76
CA GLY A 188 -28.02 -15.79 4.02
C GLY A 188 -27.73 -14.32 3.71
N GLU A 189 -26.49 -13.92 3.71
CA GLU A 189 -26.06 -12.54 3.45
C GLU A 189 -24.68 -12.53 2.80
N HIS A 190 -24.39 -11.46 2.03
CA HIS A 190 -23.08 -11.24 1.43
C HIS A 190 -22.62 -9.80 1.64
N PHE A 191 -21.31 -9.66 1.79
CA PHE A 191 -20.59 -8.41 1.97
C PHE A 191 -19.59 -8.27 0.82
N LEU A 192 -19.65 -7.17 0.08
CA LEU A 192 -18.69 -6.90 -0.99
C LEU A 192 -17.82 -5.71 -0.59
N ALA A 193 -16.52 -5.81 -0.80
CA ALA A 193 -15.63 -4.70 -0.49
C ALA A 193 -14.37 -4.72 -1.35
N SER A 194 -13.74 -3.55 -1.52
CA SER A 194 -12.44 -3.43 -2.16
C SER A 194 -11.27 -3.89 -1.27
N ASP A 195 -11.56 -4.27 -0.01
CA ASP A 195 -10.59 -4.73 0.98
C ASP A 195 -11.32 -5.63 1.99
N ALA A 196 -10.60 -6.52 2.70
CA ALA A 196 -11.21 -7.41 3.68
C ALA A 196 -11.60 -6.73 5.01
N SER A 197 -11.07 -5.54 5.29
CA SER A 197 -11.30 -4.84 6.58
C SER A 197 -12.77 -4.51 6.89
N PRO A 198 -13.65 -4.16 5.93
CA PRO A 198 -15.08 -4.02 6.20
C PRO A 198 -15.80 -5.35 6.52
N ILE A 199 -15.26 -6.47 6.03
CA ILE A 199 -15.91 -7.79 6.03
C ILE A 199 -15.62 -8.58 7.31
N ILE A 200 -14.40 -8.44 7.86
CA ILE A 200 -13.86 -9.30 8.95
C ILE A 200 -14.73 -9.40 10.19
N GLU A 201 -15.52 -8.37 10.48
CA GLU A 201 -16.43 -8.35 11.63
C GLU A 201 -17.62 -9.31 11.43
N TYR A 202 -18.01 -9.55 10.19
CA TYR A 202 -19.22 -10.31 9.85
C TYR A 202 -18.91 -11.75 9.47
N THR A 203 -17.80 -11.96 8.73
CA THR A 203 -17.36 -13.29 8.31
C THR A 203 -15.86 -13.33 8.03
N LYS A 204 -15.27 -14.50 8.28
CA LYS A 204 -13.89 -14.80 7.87
C LYS A 204 -13.80 -15.57 6.55
N GLU A 205 -14.92 -16.02 5.98
CA GLU A 205 -14.97 -16.73 4.71
C GLU A 205 -15.17 -15.75 3.57
N VAL A 206 -14.22 -15.71 2.65
CA VAL A 206 -14.22 -14.75 1.54
C VAL A 206 -13.87 -15.41 0.21
N VAL A 207 -14.34 -14.80 -0.86
CA VAL A 207 -13.97 -15.08 -2.26
C VAL A 207 -13.33 -13.85 -2.85
N TYR A 208 -12.10 -13.97 -3.35
CA TYR A 208 -11.46 -12.93 -4.16
C TYR A 208 -11.90 -13.09 -5.61
N VAL A 209 -12.52 -12.05 -6.16
CA VAL A 209 -12.94 -12.03 -7.56
C VAL A 209 -11.70 -11.86 -8.44
N ASN A 210 -11.56 -12.63 -9.50
CA ASN A 210 -10.45 -12.53 -10.46
C ASN A 210 -10.75 -11.51 -11.55
N ASP A 211 -9.73 -11.13 -12.32
CA ASP A 211 -9.91 -10.23 -13.46
C ASP A 211 -10.78 -10.88 -14.51
N TYR A 212 -11.65 -10.05 -15.11
CA TYR A 212 -12.65 -10.46 -16.11
C TYR A 212 -13.74 -11.40 -15.58
N GLU A 213 -13.91 -11.48 -14.25
CA GLU A 213 -15.07 -12.17 -13.65
C GLU A 213 -16.20 -11.20 -13.35
N ILE A 214 -17.42 -11.70 -13.45
CA ILE A 214 -18.68 -11.08 -13.06
C ILE A 214 -19.27 -11.90 -11.93
N ALA A 215 -19.57 -11.26 -10.80
CA ALA A 215 -20.26 -11.86 -9.67
C ALA A 215 -21.73 -11.41 -9.63
N ILE A 216 -22.64 -12.36 -9.54
CA ILE A 216 -24.06 -12.14 -9.30
C ILE A 216 -24.31 -12.58 -7.86
N VAL A 217 -24.67 -11.64 -7.02
CA VAL A 217 -24.71 -11.79 -5.56
C VAL A 217 -26.12 -11.52 -5.06
N LYS A 218 -26.75 -12.54 -4.48
CA LYS A 218 -28.06 -12.45 -3.81
C LYS A 218 -27.94 -12.93 -2.36
N PRO A 219 -28.93 -12.68 -1.51
CA PRO A 219 -28.95 -13.26 -0.18
C PRO A 219 -28.78 -14.80 -0.23
N GLY A 220 -27.66 -15.30 0.28
CA GLY A 220 -27.35 -16.74 0.32
C GLY A 220 -26.92 -17.38 -1.01
N GLU A 221 -26.79 -16.63 -2.10
CA GLU A 221 -26.35 -17.16 -3.40
C GLU A 221 -25.24 -16.29 -4.01
N LEU A 222 -24.15 -16.94 -4.45
CA LEU A 222 -23.05 -16.33 -5.18
C LEU A 222 -22.78 -17.11 -6.46
N ILE A 223 -22.91 -16.47 -7.61
CA ILE A 223 -22.58 -17.03 -8.92
C ILE A 223 -21.43 -16.21 -9.51
N LEU A 224 -20.34 -16.87 -9.88
CA LEU A 224 -19.24 -16.27 -10.64
C LEU A 224 -19.30 -16.72 -12.09
N LYS A 225 -19.05 -15.80 -13.04
CA LYS A 225 -18.93 -16.06 -14.47
C LYS A 225 -17.78 -15.26 -15.06
N ASN A 226 -17.14 -15.78 -16.09
CA ASN A 226 -16.21 -15.01 -16.90
C ASN A 226 -16.93 -14.20 -17.99
N LEU A 227 -16.19 -13.33 -18.71
CA LEU A 227 -16.76 -12.56 -19.84
C LEU A 227 -17.27 -13.44 -21.00
N GLY A 228 -16.89 -14.71 -21.05
CA GLY A 228 -17.44 -15.72 -21.95
C GLY A 228 -18.81 -16.29 -21.53
N ASN A 229 -19.34 -15.87 -20.36
CA ASN A 229 -20.56 -16.39 -19.72
C ASN A 229 -20.43 -17.82 -19.17
N GLU A 230 -19.21 -18.29 -18.95
CA GLU A 230 -18.95 -19.60 -18.35
C GLU A 230 -18.93 -19.48 -16.82
N LYS A 231 -19.65 -20.36 -16.14
CA LYS A 231 -19.65 -20.39 -14.65
C LYS A 231 -18.27 -20.77 -14.13
N GLN A 232 -17.83 -20.04 -13.10
CA GLN A 232 -16.59 -20.29 -12.37
C GLN A 232 -16.94 -20.83 -10.97
N THR A 233 -16.11 -21.71 -10.46
CA THR A 233 -16.27 -22.21 -9.08
C THR A 233 -15.64 -21.23 -8.10
N PRO A 234 -16.38 -20.65 -7.15
CA PRO A 234 -15.82 -19.77 -6.14
C PRO A 234 -14.75 -20.49 -5.29
N PHE A 235 -13.57 -19.90 -5.17
CA PHE A 235 -12.54 -20.39 -4.27
C PHE A 235 -12.65 -19.65 -2.94
N ILE A 236 -13.17 -20.34 -1.92
CA ILE A 236 -13.37 -19.76 -0.59
C ILE A 236 -12.05 -19.80 0.17
N THR A 237 -11.62 -18.63 0.64
CA THR A 237 -10.44 -18.43 1.47
C THR A 237 -10.88 -18.00 2.87
N LYS A 238 -10.21 -18.48 3.90
CA LYS A 238 -10.43 -18.02 5.27
C LYS A 238 -9.46 -16.90 5.60
N LEU A 239 -9.98 -15.74 6.03
CA LEU A 239 -9.17 -14.61 6.48
C LEU A 239 -8.45 -14.96 7.80
N ASP A 240 -7.15 -14.79 7.80
CA ASP A 240 -6.30 -14.92 8.99
C ASP A 240 -5.98 -13.53 9.57
N MET A 241 -7.04 -12.78 9.88
CA MET A 241 -6.98 -11.43 10.42
C MET A 241 -7.94 -11.31 11.60
N GLU A 242 -7.52 -10.58 12.63
CA GLU A 242 -8.36 -10.27 13.79
C GLU A 242 -8.86 -8.83 13.74
N LEU A 243 -10.08 -8.58 14.26
CA LEU A 243 -10.69 -7.25 14.29
C LEU A 243 -9.83 -6.23 15.06
N ALA A 244 -9.24 -6.63 16.17
CA ALA A 244 -8.38 -5.79 17.00
C ALA A 244 -7.16 -5.22 16.21
N ALA A 245 -6.70 -5.93 15.19
CA ALA A 245 -5.57 -5.49 14.38
C ALA A 245 -5.88 -4.23 13.53
N ILE A 246 -7.14 -3.97 13.22
CA ILE A 246 -7.60 -2.81 12.45
C ILE A 246 -8.18 -1.68 13.34
N GLU A 247 -7.99 -1.76 14.65
CA GLU A 247 -8.37 -0.73 15.61
C GLU A 247 -7.14 -0.04 16.19
N LYS A 248 -7.28 1.18 16.71
CA LYS A 248 -6.14 1.96 17.25
C LYS A 248 -5.51 1.39 18.52
N GLY A 249 -6.21 0.50 19.25
CA GLY A 249 -5.66 -0.22 20.41
C GLY A 249 -5.17 0.69 21.54
N GLY A 250 -5.80 1.86 21.74
CA GLY A 250 -5.44 2.83 22.80
C GLY A 250 -4.44 3.91 22.35
N TYR A 251 -3.94 3.86 21.13
CA TYR A 251 -3.11 4.92 20.55
C TYR A 251 -3.98 6.05 19.96
N ASP A 252 -3.48 7.27 19.95
CA ASP A 252 -4.19 8.41 19.35
C ASP A 252 -4.30 8.27 17.82
N HIS A 253 -3.25 7.70 17.19
CA HIS A 253 -3.12 7.56 15.73
C HIS A 253 -2.68 6.16 15.33
N PHE A 254 -3.11 5.72 14.12
CA PHE A 254 -2.64 4.47 13.53
C PHE A 254 -1.14 4.47 13.28
N MET A 255 -0.59 5.57 12.74
CA MET A 255 0.84 5.67 12.49
C MET A 255 1.66 5.42 13.76
N LEU A 256 1.26 6.01 14.90
CA LEU A 256 1.97 5.79 16.17
C LEU A 256 1.86 4.32 16.61
N LYS A 257 0.65 3.75 16.56
CA LYS A 257 0.43 2.33 16.85
C LYS A 257 1.35 1.45 16.00
N GLU A 258 1.37 1.68 14.69
CA GLU A 258 2.13 0.89 13.72
C GLU A 258 3.65 1.03 13.90
N ILE A 259 4.13 2.20 14.34
CA ILE A 259 5.53 2.38 14.76
C ILE A 259 5.82 1.53 16.01
N HIS A 260 4.93 1.52 17.00
CA HIS A 260 5.09 0.75 18.22
C HIS A 260 4.87 -0.75 18.04
N GLU A 261 4.17 -1.19 17.00
CA GLU A 261 3.98 -2.60 16.64
C GLU A 261 5.21 -3.22 15.94
N GLN A 262 6.20 -2.44 15.53
CA GLN A 262 7.35 -2.95 14.77
C GLN A 262 8.12 -4.08 15.46
N PRO A 263 8.34 -4.08 16.78
CA PRO A 263 8.96 -5.24 17.45
C PRO A 263 8.20 -6.54 17.22
N GLU A 264 6.89 -6.52 17.39
CA GLU A 264 6.03 -7.68 17.18
C GLU A 264 5.92 -8.04 15.69
N THR A 265 5.77 -7.04 14.84
CA THR A 265 5.76 -7.21 13.37
C THR A 265 7.03 -7.90 12.86
N ILE A 266 8.20 -7.45 13.30
CA ILE A 266 9.49 -8.05 12.92
C ILE A 266 9.56 -9.48 13.45
N PHE A 267 9.19 -9.70 14.72
CA PHE A 267 9.13 -11.05 15.30
C PHE A 267 8.23 -11.99 14.49
N ASP A 268 7.05 -11.54 14.07
CA ASP A 268 6.13 -12.32 13.24
C ASP A 268 6.68 -12.62 11.85
N CYS A 269 7.42 -11.68 11.24
CA CYS A 269 8.16 -11.93 9.99
C CYS A 269 9.19 -13.06 10.13
N LEU A 270 9.86 -13.13 11.29
CA LEU A 270 10.93 -14.09 11.58
C LEU A 270 10.40 -15.44 12.09
N ARG A 271 9.24 -15.43 12.75
CA ARG A 271 8.68 -16.60 13.44
C ARG A 271 8.49 -17.80 12.49
N GLY A 272 9.08 -18.94 12.88
CA GLY A 272 9.05 -20.18 12.11
C GLY A 272 9.90 -20.17 10.84
N ARG A 273 10.59 -19.06 10.55
CA ARG A 273 11.50 -18.90 9.42
C ARG A 273 12.96 -18.78 9.84
N LEU A 274 13.25 -17.91 10.79
CA LEU A 274 14.59 -17.75 11.35
C LEU A 274 14.76 -18.71 12.53
N LEU A 275 15.63 -19.70 12.39
CA LEU A 275 15.83 -20.79 13.36
C LEU A 275 17.32 -20.89 13.74
N PRO A 276 17.87 -19.98 14.56
CA PRO A 276 19.30 -19.94 14.88
C PRO A 276 19.78 -21.23 15.55
N GLN A 277 18.95 -21.86 16.41
CA GLN A 277 19.33 -23.09 17.11
C GLN A 277 19.58 -24.27 16.15
N SER A 278 18.84 -24.33 15.03
CA SER A 278 19.06 -25.32 13.97
C SER A 278 19.94 -24.80 12.83
N ARG A 279 20.42 -23.56 12.94
CA ARG A 279 21.23 -22.86 11.91
C ARG A 279 20.55 -22.79 10.56
N GLN A 280 19.25 -22.58 10.53
CA GLN A 280 18.45 -22.62 9.30
C GLN A 280 17.55 -21.39 9.15
N ILE A 281 17.39 -20.97 7.90
CA ILE A 281 16.35 -20.06 7.47
C ILE A 281 15.39 -20.86 6.58
N MET A 282 14.13 -20.96 6.98
CA MET A 282 13.07 -21.71 6.31
C MET A 282 12.17 -20.76 5.52
N MET A 283 12.32 -20.75 4.21
CA MET A 283 11.52 -19.93 3.29
C MET A 283 11.15 -20.78 2.07
N SER A 284 10.00 -21.46 2.12
CA SER A 284 9.59 -22.42 1.09
C SER A 284 9.56 -21.81 -0.33
N GLY A 285 9.15 -20.54 -0.46
CA GLY A 285 9.20 -19.83 -1.76
C GLY A 285 10.62 -19.73 -2.34
N ILE A 286 11.65 -19.58 -1.50
CA ILE A 286 13.06 -19.58 -1.90
C ILE A 286 13.57 -21.01 -2.06
N GLU A 287 13.31 -21.90 -1.10
CA GLU A 287 13.81 -23.27 -1.12
C GLU A 287 13.39 -24.03 -2.36
N ASN A 288 12.11 -23.94 -2.74
CA ASN A 288 11.56 -24.61 -3.90
C ASN A 288 12.08 -24.03 -5.24
N ASN A 289 12.71 -22.86 -5.22
CA ASN A 289 13.19 -22.14 -6.40
C ASN A 289 14.65 -21.68 -6.25
N LEU A 290 15.40 -22.32 -5.37
CA LEU A 290 16.76 -21.89 -5.01
C LEU A 290 17.69 -21.82 -6.23
N ASP A 291 17.58 -22.79 -7.15
CA ASP A 291 18.37 -22.82 -8.38
C ASP A 291 18.15 -21.59 -9.27
N ALA A 292 16.92 -21.04 -9.30
CA ALA A 292 16.65 -19.82 -10.05
C ALA A 292 17.42 -18.62 -9.48
N PHE A 293 17.57 -18.54 -8.15
CA PHE A 293 18.31 -17.45 -7.50
C PHE A 293 19.81 -17.61 -7.59
N ILE A 294 20.38 -18.79 -7.25
CA ILE A 294 21.84 -18.98 -7.23
C ILE A 294 22.47 -18.91 -8.63
N ASN A 295 21.71 -19.25 -9.68
CA ASN A 295 22.15 -19.20 -11.07
C ASN A 295 21.67 -17.94 -11.81
N ALA A 296 20.97 -17.01 -11.13
CA ALA A 296 20.52 -15.78 -11.75
C ALA A 296 21.71 -14.97 -12.28
N PRO A 297 21.72 -14.57 -13.56
CA PRO A 297 22.74 -13.65 -14.08
C PRO A 297 22.64 -12.27 -13.41
N ARG A 298 21.42 -11.87 -13.04
CA ARG A 298 21.11 -10.69 -12.23
C ARG A 298 19.72 -10.83 -11.60
N ILE A 299 19.49 -9.98 -10.59
CA ILE A 299 18.16 -9.77 -10.00
C ILE A 299 17.74 -8.33 -10.31
N ILE A 300 16.49 -8.12 -10.72
CA ILE A 300 15.90 -6.80 -10.87
C ILE A 300 14.80 -6.68 -9.82
N ILE A 301 14.84 -5.63 -9.00
CA ILE A 301 13.81 -5.37 -7.99
C ILE A 301 12.96 -4.22 -8.45
N VAL A 302 11.64 -4.43 -8.57
CA VAL A 302 10.69 -3.40 -8.99
C VAL A 302 9.74 -3.06 -7.84
N ALA A 303 9.62 -1.77 -7.53
CA ALA A 303 8.79 -1.30 -6.43
C ALA A 303 8.44 0.19 -6.59
N CYS A 304 7.59 0.70 -5.69
CA CYS A 304 7.21 2.12 -5.59
C CYS A 304 7.40 2.61 -4.15
N GLY A 305 7.74 3.90 -3.99
CA GLY A 305 7.77 4.60 -2.69
C GLY A 305 8.64 3.90 -1.64
N THR A 306 8.10 3.72 -0.44
CA THR A 306 8.76 3.05 0.69
C THR A 306 9.30 1.66 0.33
N SER A 307 8.57 0.89 -0.48
CA SER A 307 9.03 -0.44 -0.96
C SER A 307 10.23 -0.33 -1.90
N TRP A 308 10.36 0.77 -2.66
CA TRP A 308 11.53 1.03 -3.49
C TRP A 308 12.76 1.35 -2.62
N HIS A 309 12.59 2.07 -1.49
CA HIS A 309 13.68 2.28 -0.52
C HIS A 309 14.12 0.96 0.13
N ALA A 310 13.17 0.06 0.43
CA ALA A 310 13.50 -1.29 0.91
C ALA A 310 14.27 -2.09 -0.16
N ALA A 311 13.92 -1.92 -1.43
CA ALA A 311 14.62 -2.55 -2.55
C ALA A 311 16.09 -2.08 -2.65
N LEU A 312 16.38 -0.80 -2.45
CA LEU A 312 17.75 -0.28 -2.44
C LEU A 312 18.61 -0.88 -1.31
N ILE A 313 18.01 -1.17 -0.14
CA ILE A 313 18.73 -1.87 0.93
C ILE A 313 18.97 -3.33 0.53
N ALA A 314 17.97 -3.97 -0.11
CA ALA A 314 18.11 -5.33 -0.61
C ALA A 314 19.18 -5.46 -1.70
N GLU A 315 19.38 -4.43 -2.54
CA GLU A 315 20.48 -4.35 -3.50
C GLU A 315 21.83 -4.53 -2.78
N TYR A 316 22.12 -3.69 -1.78
CA TYR A 316 23.33 -3.82 -0.97
C TYR A 316 23.46 -5.22 -0.33
N LEU A 317 22.38 -5.73 0.28
CA LEU A 317 22.38 -7.05 0.94
C LEU A 317 22.69 -8.19 -0.04
N ILE A 318 22.03 -8.21 -1.19
CA ILE A 318 22.17 -9.30 -2.17
C ILE A 318 23.53 -9.22 -2.87
N GLU A 319 23.96 -8.02 -3.26
CA GLU A 319 25.27 -7.86 -3.88
C GLU A 319 26.41 -8.23 -2.95
N GLU A 320 26.34 -7.82 -1.68
CA GLU A 320 27.39 -8.13 -0.69
C GLU A 320 27.38 -9.61 -0.30
N LEU A 321 26.21 -10.15 0.05
CA LEU A 321 26.14 -11.51 0.64
C LEU A 321 26.03 -12.60 -0.42
N CYS A 322 25.32 -12.33 -1.54
CA CYS A 322 25.07 -13.35 -2.57
C CYS A 322 25.98 -13.21 -3.79
N ARG A 323 26.68 -12.07 -3.96
CA ARG A 323 27.49 -11.76 -5.14
C ARG A 323 26.71 -11.96 -6.45
N ILE A 324 25.48 -11.48 -6.48
CA ILE A 324 24.59 -11.45 -7.64
C ILE A 324 24.33 -9.97 -7.98
N PRO A 325 24.55 -9.52 -9.22
CA PRO A 325 24.24 -8.15 -9.62
C PRO A 325 22.75 -7.84 -9.42
N VAL A 326 22.45 -6.68 -8.86
CA VAL A 326 21.07 -6.22 -8.63
C VAL A 326 20.83 -4.89 -9.32
N GLU A 327 19.67 -4.73 -9.91
CA GLU A 327 19.14 -3.45 -10.43
C GLU A 327 17.86 -3.12 -9.69
N VAL A 328 17.73 -1.88 -9.19
CA VAL A 328 16.51 -1.44 -8.50
C VAL A 328 15.81 -0.38 -9.34
N GLU A 329 14.57 -0.65 -9.69
CA GLU A 329 13.79 0.16 -10.62
C GLU A 329 12.49 0.67 -9.98
N TYR A 330 12.14 1.91 -10.30
CA TYR A 330 10.77 2.37 -10.11
C TYR A 330 9.85 1.58 -11.04
N ALA A 331 8.80 0.98 -10.49
CA ALA A 331 7.88 0.16 -11.28
C ALA A 331 7.23 0.95 -12.43
N SER A 332 6.90 2.24 -12.21
CA SER A 332 6.38 3.15 -13.22
C SER A 332 7.35 3.32 -14.39
N GLU A 333 8.63 3.57 -14.12
CA GLU A 333 9.65 3.75 -15.16
C GLU A 333 9.97 2.44 -15.88
N PHE A 334 10.08 1.34 -15.14
CA PHE A 334 10.30 0.00 -15.69
C PHE A 334 9.23 -0.37 -16.70
N ARG A 335 7.97 -0.10 -16.41
CA ARG A 335 6.82 -0.37 -17.26
C ARG A 335 6.93 0.26 -18.65
N TYR A 336 7.36 1.53 -18.74
CA TYR A 336 7.38 2.29 -19.99
C TYR A 336 8.71 2.24 -20.75
N ARG A 337 9.79 1.89 -20.07
CA ARG A 337 11.15 1.93 -20.62
C ARG A 337 11.45 0.81 -21.62
N ASN A 338 10.60 -0.20 -21.81
CA ASN A 338 10.88 -1.42 -22.56
C ASN A 338 12.18 -2.11 -22.06
N PRO A 339 12.22 -2.59 -20.81
CA PRO A 339 13.43 -3.09 -20.18
C PRO A 339 14.00 -4.30 -20.93
N VAL A 340 15.32 -4.40 -20.93
CA VAL A 340 16.02 -5.58 -21.44
C VAL A 340 15.96 -6.67 -20.38
N ILE A 341 15.32 -7.79 -20.70
CA ILE A 341 15.18 -8.95 -19.83
C ILE A 341 15.83 -10.14 -20.52
N HIS A 342 16.72 -10.82 -19.81
CA HIS A 342 17.38 -12.01 -20.30
C HIS A 342 16.78 -13.27 -19.69
N LYS A 343 16.96 -14.38 -20.39
CA LYS A 343 16.57 -15.69 -19.85
C LYS A 343 17.38 -15.97 -18.56
N GLY A 344 16.67 -16.26 -17.48
CA GLY A 344 17.26 -16.52 -16.17
C GLY A 344 17.31 -15.30 -15.26
N ASP A 345 16.92 -14.10 -15.74
CA ASP A 345 16.72 -12.94 -14.87
C ASP A 345 15.61 -13.26 -13.84
N VAL A 346 15.84 -12.84 -12.60
CA VAL A 346 14.86 -12.91 -11.52
C VAL A 346 14.32 -11.51 -11.27
N ILE A 347 13.00 -11.37 -11.30
CA ILE A 347 12.34 -10.12 -10.94
C ILE A 347 11.72 -10.28 -9.55
N ILE A 348 12.13 -9.43 -8.61
CA ILE A 348 11.53 -9.35 -7.28
C ILE A 348 10.59 -8.15 -7.23
N ALA A 349 9.33 -8.37 -6.93
CA ALA A 349 8.37 -7.32 -6.66
C ALA A 349 8.18 -7.11 -5.16
N ILE A 350 8.26 -5.88 -4.69
CA ILE A 350 8.00 -5.55 -3.28
C ILE A 350 6.78 -4.65 -3.22
N SER A 351 5.77 -5.05 -2.44
CA SER A 351 4.55 -4.24 -2.24
C SER A 351 3.87 -4.59 -0.93
N GLN A 352 3.47 -3.58 -0.16
CA GLN A 352 2.67 -3.79 1.04
C GLN A 352 1.27 -4.31 0.68
N SER A 353 0.55 -3.65 -0.21
CA SER A 353 -0.81 -4.03 -0.60
C SER A 353 -0.86 -5.21 -1.56
N GLY A 354 0.20 -5.41 -2.36
CA GLY A 354 0.22 -6.34 -3.48
C GLY A 354 -0.75 -5.99 -4.61
N GLU A 355 -1.23 -4.73 -4.63
CA GLU A 355 -2.22 -4.22 -5.60
C GLU A 355 -1.74 -2.93 -6.31
N THR A 356 -0.47 -2.57 -6.20
CA THR A 356 0.09 -1.37 -6.84
C THR A 356 0.07 -1.54 -8.36
N ALA A 357 -0.65 -0.66 -9.07
CA ALA A 357 -0.92 -0.79 -10.50
C ALA A 357 0.37 -0.87 -11.33
N ASP A 358 1.29 0.08 -11.14
CA ASP A 358 2.55 0.11 -11.88
C ASP A 358 3.37 -1.16 -11.68
N THR A 359 3.41 -1.67 -10.43
CA THR A 359 4.14 -2.90 -10.12
C THR A 359 3.50 -4.10 -10.82
N LEU A 360 2.17 -4.20 -10.83
CA LEU A 360 1.46 -5.29 -11.51
C LEU A 360 1.78 -5.32 -13.01
N VAL A 361 1.63 -4.18 -13.69
CA VAL A 361 1.89 -4.10 -15.14
C VAL A 361 3.37 -4.34 -15.47
N ALA A 362 4.28 -3.85 -14.63
CA ALA A 362 5.72 -4.14 -14.76
C ALA A 362 5.99 -5.65 -14.71
N LEU A 363 5.34 -6.36 -13.78
CA LEU A 363 5.48 -7.82 -13.64
C LEU A 363 4.86 -8.59 -14.81
N GLU A 364 3.69 -8.19 -15.30
CA GLU A 364 3.06 -8.80 -16.47
C GLU A 364 3.99 -8.73 -17.67
N SER A 365 4.53 -7.55 -17.97
CA SER A 365 5.49 -7.34 -19.05
C SER A 365 6.77 -8.19 -18.88
N ALA A 366 7.30 -8.28 -17.65
CA ALA A 366 8.48 -9.09 -17.36
C ALA A 366 8.20 -10.60 -17.52
N LYS A 367 7.03 -11.04 -17.07
CA LYS A 367 6.59 -12.44 -17.17
C LYS A 367 6.40 -12.88 -18.63
N GLU A 368 5.80 -12.01 -19.48
CA GLU A 368 5.67 -12.25 -20.92
C GLU A 368 7.03 -12.41 -21.62
N LYS A 369 8.06 -11.69 -21.13
CA LYS A 369 9.45 -11.80 -21.62
C LYS A 369 10.21 -13.01 -21.03
N GLY A 370 9.57 -13.83 -20.19
CA GLY A 370 10.09 -15.08 -19.66
C GLY A 370 10.95 -14.95 -18.39
N ALA A 371 10.87 -13.84 -17.65
CA ALA A 371 11.50 -13.70 -16.35
C ALA A 371 10.85 -14.58 -15.27
N PHE A 372 11.63 -15.00 -14.28
CA PHE A 372 11.11 -15.62 -13.07
C PHE A 372 10.66 -14.52 -12.10
N ILE A 373 9.38 -14.53 -11.70
CA ILE A 373 8.79 -13.51 -10.84
C ILE A 373 8.67 -14.02 -9.41
N PHE A 374 9.20 -13.24 -8.46
CA PHE A 374 9.09 -13.50 -7.01
C PHE A 374 8.45 -12.32 -6.30
N GLY A 375 7.36 -12.55 -5.57
CA GLY A 375 6.63 -11.51 -4.84
C GLY A 375 7.00 -11.44 -3.36
N VAL A 376 7.39 -10.27 -2.86
CA VAL A 376 7.50 -9.97 -1.42
C VAL A 376 6.34 -9.04 -1.07
N VAL A 377 5.27 -9.59 -0.50
CA VAL A 377 4.02 -8.87 -0.28
C VAL A 377 3.47 -9.11 1.12
N ASN A 378 2.67 -8.16 1.63
CA ASN A 378 2.04 -8.34 2.93
C ASN A 378 0.61 -8.90 2.81
N ALA A 379 -0.17 -8.43 1.84
CA ALA A 379 -1.56 -8.87 1.67
C ALA A 379 -1.63 -10.26 1.02
N VAL A 380 -2.14 -11.22 1.78
CA VAL A 380 -2.35 -12.60 1.31
C VAL A 380 -3.39 -12.62 0.20
N GLY A 381 -3.12 -13.38 -0.88
CA GLY A 381 -4.03 -13.51 -2.02
C GLY A 381 -4.15 -12.26 -2.90
N SER A 382 -3.27 -11.27 -2.74
CA SER A 382 -3.22 -10.08 -3.59
C SER A 382 -2.86 -10.40 -5.05
N SER A 383 -3.07 -9.43 -5.94
CA SER A 383 -2.83 -9.60 -7.38
C SER A 383 -1.36 -9.89 -7.68
N ILE A 384 -0.41 -9.20 -7.03
CA ILE A 384 1.03 -9.49 -7.18
C ILE A 384 1.34 -10.91 -6.69
N ALA A 385 0.76 -11.34 -5.55
CA ALA A 385 0.99 -12.70 -5.03
C ALA A 385 0.51 -13.78 -6.02
N ARG A 386 -0.67 -13.58 -6.64
CA ARG A 386 -1.21 -14.53 -7.63
C ARG A 386 -0.46 -14.51 -8.96
N LEU A 387 0.05 -13.37 -9.39
CA LEU A 387 0.81 -13.22 -10.63
C LEU A 387 2.20 -13.86 -10.54
N SER A 388 2.81 -13.83 -9.36
CA SER A 388 4.17 -14.33 -9.09
C SER A 388 4.27 -15.85 -9.21
N HIS A 389 5.42 -16.34 -9.66
CA HIS A 389 5.70 -17.79 -9.71
C HIS A 389 5.94 -18.36 -8.31
N ALA A 390 6.53 -17.55 -7.42
CA ALA A 390 6.76 -17.83 -6.01
C ALA A 390 6.82 -16.53 -5.22
N GLY A 391 6.85 -16.61 -3.89
CA GLY A 391 6.91 -15.42 -3.06
C GLY A 391 7.11 -15.69 -1.59
N ALA A 392 7.19 -14.60 -0.83
CA ALA A 392 7.19 -14.57 0.63
C ALA A 392 6.23 -13.50 1.12
N TYR A 393 5.34 -13.86 2.04
CA TYR A 393 4.52 -12.87 2.76
C TYR A 393 5.33 -12.27 3.90
N THR A 394 5.18 -10.97 4.13
CA THR A 394 5.88 -10.30 5.24
C THR A 394 5.24 -10.60 6.60
N HIS A 395 3.95 -10.94 6.63
CA HIS A 395 3.17 -11.14 7.87
C HIS A 395 3.20 -9.94 8.83
N SER A 396 3.31 -8.72 8.27
CA SER A 396 3.35 -7.48 9.07
C SER A 396 1.97 -7.08 9.62
N GLY A 397 0.93 -7.86 9.34
CA GLY A 397 -0.44 -7.49 9.68
C GLY A 397 -0.97 -6.31 8.85
N PRO A 398 -2.19 -5.86 9.09
CA PRO A 398 -2.76 -4.70 8.41
C PRO A 398 -2.03 -3.41 8.81
N GLU A 399 -1.80 -2.53 7.85
CA GLU A 399 -1.24 -1.20 8.03
C GLU A 399 -2.21 -0.16 7.46
N ILE A 400 -2.76 0.68 8.33
CA ILE A 400 -3.86 1.60 8.06
C ILE A 400 -3.36 3.04 7.81
N GLY A 401 -2.36 3.48 8.57
CA GLY A 401 -1.72 4.78 8.36
C GLY A 401 -1.25 4.92 6.91
N VAL A 402 -1.55 6.03 6.26
CA VAL A 402 -1.22 6.24 4.84
C VAL A 402 0.28 6.16 4.62
N ALA A 403 1.07 6.83 5.45
CA ALA A 403 2.53 6.71 5.42
C ALA A 403 2.97 5.36 6.00
N SER A 404 3.67 4.55 5.22
CA SER A 404 4.13 3.22 5.64
C SER A 404 5.23 3.30 6.69
N THR A 405 5.15 2.43 7.70
CA THR A 405 6.12 2.31 8.79
C THR A 405 6.54 0.86 9.03
N LYS A 406 5.67 0.05 9.65
CA LYS A 406 5.96 -1.35 9.97
C LYS A 406 6.06 -2.25 8.71
N ALA A 407 5.40 -1.89 7.62
CA ALA A 407 5.55 -2.62 6.36
C ALA A 407 6.98 -2.53 5.81
N PHE A 408 7.65 -1.38 5.98
CA PHE A 408 9.06 -1.21 5.59
C PHE A 408 9.98 -2.15 6.37
N THR A 409 9.89 -2.14 7.71
CA THR A 409 10.73 -3.02 8.54
C THR A 409 10.41 -4.50 8.34
N GLY A 410 9.14 -4.86 8.11
CA GLY A 410 8.75 -6.21 7.72
C GLY A 410 9.33 -6.63 6.36
N GLN A 411 9.34 -5.74 5.37
CA GLN A 411 9.98 -5.99 4.08
C GLN A 411 11.48 -6.20 4.25
N LEU A 412 12.16 -5.35 5.02
CA LEU A 412 13.59 -5.50 5.29
C LEU A 412 13.92 -6.81 6.00
N ALA A 413 13.14 -7.23 7.00
CA ALA A 413 13.35 -8.49 7.69
C ALA A 413 13.28 -9.70 6.72
N VAL A 414 12.30 -9.71 5.82
CA VAL A 414 12.15 -10.77 4.81
C VAL A 414 13.29 -10.72 3.79
N LEU A 415 13.64 -9.55 3.28
CA LEU A 415 14.72 -9.38 2.29
C LEU A 415 16.08 -9.76 2.87
N THR A 416 16.33 -9.46 4.14
CA THR A 416 17.54 -9.89 4.86
C THR A 416 17.61 -11.41 4.98
N MET A 417 16.52 -12.07 5.40
CA MET A 417 16.47 -13.54 5.41
C MET A 417 16.68 -14.16 4.03
N MET A 418 16.13 -13.55 2.98
CA MET A 418 16.34 -14.00 1.60
C MET A 418 17.82 -13.92 1.21
N ALA A 419 18.46 -12.77 1.45
CA ALA A 419 19.88 -12.58 1.13
C ALA A 419 20.78 -13.57 1.91
N LEU A 420 20.51 -13.76 3.21
CA LEU A 420 21.22 -14.75 4.04
C LEU A 420 21.06 -16.18 3.48
N LYS A 421 19.83 -16.59 3.18
CA LYS A 421 19.53 -17.93 2.67
C LYS A 421 20.20 -18.19 1.32
N ILE A 422 20.08 -17.25 0.38
CA ILE A 422 20.65 -17.38 -0.96
C ILE A 422 22.17 -17.34 -0.90
N GLY A 423 22.78 -16.40 -0.17
CA GLY A 423 24.22 -16.25 -0.05
C GLY A 423 24.88 -17.48 0.58
N TYR A 424 24.28 -18.04 1.64
CA TYR A 424 24.75 -19.25 2.27
C TYR A 424 24.65 -20.48 1.33
N ALA A 425 23.52 -20.65 0.68
CA ALA A 425 23.31 -21.76 -0.27
C ALA A 425 24.21 -21.66 -1.51
N LYS A 426 24.48 -20.44 -1.98
CA LYS A 426 25.42 -20.19 -3.09
C LYS A 426 26.91 -20.39 -2.70
N GLY A 427 27.21 -20.43 -1.39
CA GLY A 427 28.55 -20.54 -0.86
C GLY A 427 29.37 -19.25 -0.89
N THR A 428 28.73 -18.10 -1.14
CA THR A 428 29.35 -16.76 -1.09
C THR A 428 29.41 -16.19 0.31
N LEU A 429 28.52 -16.64 1.20
CA LEU A 429 28.49 -16.30 2.62
C LEU A 429 28.98 -17.48 3.45
N ASN A 430 30.06 -17.29 4.21
CA ASN A 430 30.57 -18.34 5.09
C ASN A 430 29.68 -18.55 6.33
N GLU A 431 29.78 -19.76 6.94
CA GLU A 431 28.93 -20.15 8.04
C GLU A 431 29.03 -19.20 9.26
N ALA A 432 30.23 -18.73 9.60
CA ALA A 432 30.43 -17.84 10.76
C ALA A 432 29.68 -16.52 10.59
N ARG A 433 29.81 -15.89 9.43
CA ARG A 433 29.11 -14.64 9.11
C ARG A 433 27.59 -14.86 9.00
N TYR A 434 27.16 -15.98 8.40
CA TYR A 434 25.76 -16.37 8.32
C TYR A 434 25.13 -16.48 9.69
N LEU A 435 25.74 -17.20 10.63
CA LEU A 435 25.24 -17.36 11.99
C LEU A 435 25.27 -16.04 12.78
N GLN A 436 26.31 -15.24 12.63
CA GLN A 436 26.38 -13.92 13.24
C GLN A 436 25.19 -13.06 12.83
N LEU A 437 24.92 -12.94 11.53
CA LEU A 437 23.81 -12.13 11.02
C LEU A 437 22.43 -12.70 11.41
N MET A 438 22.30 -14.03 11.51
CA MET A 438 21.08 -14.63 12.04
C MET A 438 20.80 -14.20 13.47
N HIS A 439 21.80 -14.22 14.37
CA HIS A 439 21.65 -13.79 15.76
C HIS A 439 21.42 -12.28 15.87
N GLU A 440 22.08 -11.48 15.05
CA GLU A 440 21.80 -10.04 14.98
C GLU A 440 20.36 -9.77 14.57
N LEU A 441 19.85 -10.47 13.56
CA LEU A 441 18.46 -10.31 13.08
C LEU A 441 17.45 -10.81 14.14
N GLU A 442 17.74 -11.90 14.86
CA GLU A 442 16.92 -12.40 15.97
C GLU A 442 16.77 -11.36 17.10
N ALA A 443 17.81 -10.56 17.34
CA ALA A 443 17.84 -9.56 18.39
C ALA A 443 17.10 -8.25 18.04
N VAL A 444 16.76 -8.01 16.76
CA VAL A 444 16.18 -6.74 16.30
C VAL A 444 14.88 -6.38 17.03
N PRO A 445 13.91 -7.28 17.27
CA PRO A 445 12.68 -6.92 17.98
C PRO A 445 12.93 -6.27 19.33
N GLU A 446 13.85 -6.81 20.13
CA GLU A 446 14.18 -6.24 21.44
C GLU A 446 14.95 -4.90 21.33
N LYS A 447 15.87 -4.78 20.38
CA LYS A 447 16.57 -3.51 20.10
C LYS A 447 15.58 -2.41 19.65
N VAL A 448 14.56 -2.74 18.86
CA VAL A 448 13.51 -1.76 18.50
C VAL A 448 12.67 -1.37 19.71
N LYS A 449 12.35 -2.31 20.62
CA LYS A 449 11.66 -1.98 21.89
C LYS A 449 12.46 -0.98 22.71
N GLU A 450 13.80 -1.11 22.79
CA GLU A 450 14.66 -0.16 23.49
C GLU A 450 14.52 1.25 22.92
N ILE A 451 14.51 1.42 21.60
CA ILE A 451 14.32 2.72 20.94
C ILE A 451 12.96 3.33 21.30
N LEU A 452 11.91 2.49 21.40
CA LEU A 452 10.54 2.90 21.64
C LEU A 452 10.20 3.17 23.12
N GLN A 453 11.08 2.79 24.08
CA GLN A 453 10.84 2.97 25.51
C GLN A 453 10.75 4.43 25.93
N ASP A 454 11.61 5.29 25.36
CA ASP A 454 11.61 6.74 25.63
C ASP A 454 11.80 7.53 24.34
N THR A 455 10.71 8.12 23.88
CA THR A 455 10.69 8.95 22.68
C THR A 455 10.71 10.46 22.99
N SER A 456 10.84 10.86 24.25
CA SER A 456 10.75 12.24 24.72
C SER A 456 11.78 13.16 24.06
N ASN A 457 13.00 12.67 23.86
CA ASN A 457 14.05 13.42 23.17
C ASN A 457 13.72 13.65 21.69
N ILE A 458 13.16 12.64 20.98
CA ILE A 458 12.74 12.79 19.58
C ILE A 458 11.60 13.80 19.49
N GLN A 459 10.66 13.76 20.43
CA GLN A 459 9.55 14.72 20.53
C GLN A 459 10.06 16.16 20.72
N ARG A 460 11.07 16.35 21.60
CA ARG A 460 11.75 17.65 21.80
C ARG A 460 12.43 18.14 20.51
N ILE A 461 13.10 17.25 19.79
CA ILE A 461 13.74 17.56 18.50
C ILE A 461 12.69 17.99 17.47
N ALA A 462 11.60 17.24 17.37
CA ALA A 462 10.49 17.55 16.47
C ALA A 462 9.90 18.95 16.75
N GLU A 463 9.64 19.27 18.02
CA GLU A 463 9.13 20.58 18.43
C GLU A 463 10.12 21.72 18.09
N LYS A 464 11.43 21.48 18.25
CA LYS A 464 12.48 22.46 17.93
C LYS A 464 12.55 22.81 16.44
N TYR A 465 12.29 21.85 15.55
CA TYR A 465 12.50 22.00 14.11
C TYR A 465 11.21 21.99 13.28
N LYS A 466 10.03 21.93 13.89
CA LYS A 466 8.73 21.85 13.19
C LYS A 466 8.44 22.97 12.19
N ASP A 467 9.04 24.15 12.41
CA ASP A 467 8.81 25.34 11.58
C ASP A 467 9.88 25.53 10.48
N ALA A 468 10.83 24.60 10.34
CA ALA A 468 11.78 24.61 9.24
C ALA A 468 11.04 24.41 7.90
N SER A 469 11.47 25.12 6.86
CA SER A 469 10.89 25.00 5.51
C SER A 469 11.38 23.76 4.77
N ASP A 470 12.64 23.37 5.05
CA ASP A 470 13.36 22.35 4.31
C ASP A 470 14.19 21.47 5.25
N PHE A 471 14.45 20.23 4.84
CA PHE A 471 15.35 19.30 5.51
C PHE A 471 16.21 18.55 4.50
N LEU A 472 17.47 18.32 4.84
CA LEU A 472 18.31 17.33 4.14
C LEU A 472 18.51 16.10 5.01
N PHE A 473 18.42 14.91 4.37
CA PHE A 473 18.71 13.64 5.01
C PHE A 473 19.90 12.99 4.32
N LEU A 474 20.92 12.64 5.08
CA LEU A 474 22.20 12.16 4.56
C LEU A 474 22.57 10.81 5.16
N GLY A 475 22.98 9.87 4.32
CA GLY A 475 23.45 8.55 4.73
C GLY A 475 24.50 8.02 3.78
N ARG A 476 25.17 6.90 4.13
CA ARG A 476 26.09 6.17 3.28
C ARG A 476 25.81 4.67 3.33
N GLY A 477 26.16 3.94 2.24
CA GLY A 477 25.94 2.50 2.16
C GLY A 477 24.49 2.16 2.50
N TYR A 478 24.27 1.20 3.37
CA TYR A 478 22.95 0.78 3.83
C TYR A 478 22.09 1.91 4.44
N ASN A 479 22.74 2.94 5.01
CA ASN A 479 22.06 4.08 5.62
C ASN A 479 21.63 5.16 4.63
N PHE A 480 22.07 5.12 3.36
CA PHE A 480 21.58 6.06 2.35
C PHE A 480 20.08 5.82 2.03
N PRO A 481 19.62 4.61 1.73
CA PRO A 481 18.18 4.38 1.55
C PRO A 481 17.34 4.65 2.80
N VAL A 482 17.91 4.51 4.01
CA VAL A 482 17.25 4.91 5.26
C VAL A 482 17.05 6.43 5.32
N ALA A 483 18.05 7.20 4.88
CA ALA A 483 17.93 8.66 4.76
C ALA A 483 16.83 9.06 3.76
N LEU A 484 16.73 8.37 2.61
CA LEU A 484 15.63 8.55 1.65
C LEU A 484 14.26 8.29 2.28
N GLU A 485 14.15 7.20 3.05
CA GLU A 485 12.90 6.85 3.73
C GLU A 485 12.51 7.87 4.80
N GLY A 486 13.48 8.36 5.60
CA GLY A 486 13.26 9.43 6.56
C GLY A 486 12.77 10.73 5.90
N ALA A 487 13.39 11.12 4.80
CA ALA A 487 12.97 12.27 4.01
C ALA A 487 11.54 12.09 3.43
N LEU A 488 11.22 10.89 2.93
CA LEU A 488 9.87 10.58 2.44
C LEU A 488 8.84 10.71 3.57
N LYS A 489 9.10 10.09 4.74
CA LYS A 489 8.17 10.17 5.87
C LYS A 489 7.94 11.60 6.33
N LEU A 490 9.00 12.41 6.43
CA LEU A 490 8.84 13.79 6.86
C LEU A 490 7.98 14.60 5.88
N LYS A 491 8.24 14.51 4.56
CA LYS A 491 7.44 15.26 3.57
C LYS A 491 5.98 14.81 3.51
N GLU A 492 5.71 13.51 3.65
CA GLU A 492 4.35 12.97 3.62
C GLU A 492 3.50 13.49 4.78
N ILE A 493 4.07 13.54 5.99
CA ILE A 493 3.33 13.80 7.23
C ILE A 493 3.31 15.28 7.59
N SER A 494 4.40 16.01 7.34
CA SER A 494 4.56 17.41 7.80
C SER A 494 4.39 18.45 6.69
N TYR A 495 4.41 18.02 5.42
CA TYR A 495 4.44 18.88 4.22
C TYR A 495 5.68 19.78 4.15
N ILE A 496 6.70 19.52 4.97
CA ILE A 496 8.02 20.15 4.86
C ILE A 496 8.74 19.53 3.65
N HIS A 497 9.39 20.35 2.84
CA HIS A 497 10.22 19.84 1.76
C HIS A 497 11.43 19.10 2.36
N ALA A 498 11.60 17.83 2.05
CA ALA A 498 12.66 17.00 2.57
C ALA A 498 13.27 16.12 1.48
N GLU A 499 14.60 16.11 1.37
CA GLU A 499 15.32 15.33 0.38
C GLU A 499 16.40 14.47 1.01
N GLY A 500 16.58 13.26 0.47
CA GLY A 500 17.63 12.33 0.87
C GLY A 500 18.74 12.27 -0.18
N TYR A 501 20.01 12.28 0.27
CA TYR A 501 21.17 12.14 -0.60
C TYR A 501 22.21 11.18 -0.02
N PRO A 502 23.01 10.50 -0.87
CA PRO A 502 24.26 9.93 -0.41
C PRO A 502 25.14 11.05 0.16
N ALA A 503 25.64 10.89 1.38
CA ALA A 503 26.31 11.98 2.09
C ALA A 503 27.53 12.55 1.34
N ALA A 504 28.18 11.73 0.47
CA ALA A 504 29.25 12.22 -0.39
C ALA A 504 28.77 13.18 -1.47
N GLU A 505 27.55 12.92 -2.02
CA GLU A 505 26.99 13.70 -3.12
C GLU A 505 26.53 15.11 -2.71
N MET A 506 26.42 15.39 -1.40
CA MET A 506 26.10 16.73 -0.94
C MET A 506 27.07 17.79 -1.49
N LYS A 507 28.33 17.42 -1.75
CA LYS A 507 29.38 18.32 -2.27
C LYS A 507 29.15 18.71 -3.74
N HIS A 508 28.33 17.95 -4.46
CA HIS A 508 28.09 18.12 -5.88
C HIS A 508 26.80 18.93 -6.18
N GLY A 509 26.38 19.75 -5.22
CA GLY A 509 25.22 20.65 -5.38
C GLY A 509 24.51 20.96 -4.08
N PRO A 510 23.92 19.96 -3.38
CA PRO A 510 23.07 20.18 -2.20
C PRO A 510 23.71 21.01 -1.07
N ILE A 511 25.03 20.98 -0.91
CA ILE A 511 25.75 21.76 0.11
C ILE A 511 25.55 23.29 -0.08
N ALA A 512 25.15 23.75 -1.25
CA ALA A 512 24.84 25.16 -1.51
C ALA A 512 23.61 25.63 -0.71
N LEU A 513 22.74 24.73 -0.28
CA LEU A 513 21.55 25.03 0.51
C LEU A 513 21.85 25.16 2.01
N VAL A 514 23.05 24.75 2.46
CA VAL A 514 23.38 24.69 3.88
C VAL A 514 23.64 26.08 4.44
N ASP A 515 22.83 26.45 5.41
CA ASP A 515 22.93 27.65 6.21
C ASP A 515 22.62 27.36 7.70
N ASP A 516 22.40 28.38 8.51
CA ASP A 516 22.08 28.22 9.93
C ASP A 516 20.60 27.94 10.23
N GLN A 517 19.75 27.87 9.18
CA GLN A 517 18.32 27.57 9.30
C GLN A 517 17.97 26.14 8.81
N LEU A 518 18.78 25.57 7.90
CA LEU A 518 18.52 24.25 7.32
C LEU A 518 18.94 23.12 8.26
N PRO A 519 18.00 22.32 8.79
CA PRO A 519 18.33 21.08 9.51
C PRO A 519 18.85 20.01 8.56
N VAL A 520 19.96 19.38 8.92
CA VAL A 520 20.56 18.26 8.20
C VAL A 520 20.56 17.03 9.09
N VAL A 521 19.79 16.02 8.71
CA VAL A 521 19.69 14.75 9.43
C VAL A 521 20.72 13.77 8.88
N PHE A 522 21.62 13.29 9.72
CA PHE A 522 22.58 12.25 9.37
C PHE A 522 22.17 10.91 9.96
N VAL A 523 22.10 9.86 9.12
CA VAL A 523 22.09 8.48 9.60
C VAL A 523 23.54 8.03 9.74
N ALA A 524 24.04 8.09 10.98
CA ALA A 524 25.46 8.03 11.32
C ALA A 524 25.76 6.92 12.34
N THR A 525 25.25 5.70 12.07
CA THR A 525 25.56 4.52 12.87
C THR A 525 27.02 4.09 12.68
N LYS A 526 27.55 3.33 13.66
CA LYS A 526 28.90 2.77 13.56
C LYS A 526 28.92 1.65 12.51
N ASP A 527 29.41 1.98 11.32
CA ASP A 527 29.55 1.08 10.17
C ASP A 527 30.91 1.25 9.49
N SER A 528 31.14 0.54 8.39
CA SER A 528 32.37 0.62 7.60
C SER A 528 32.63 2.02 7.02
N TYR A 529 31.60 2.87 6.87
CA TYR A 529 31.68 4.23 6.35
C TYR A 529 31.74 5.32 7.45
N TYR A 530 31.71 4.95 8.73
CA TYR A 530 31.58 5.86 9.87
C TYR A 530 32.52 7.07 9.82
N HIS A 531 33.84 6.85 9.60
CA HIS A 531 34.80 7.97 9.53
C HIS A 531 34.53 8.93 8.37
N LYS A 532 33.90 8.47 7.29
CA LYS A 532 33.49 9.32 6.17
C LYS A 532 32.27 10.15 6.53
N ILE A 533 31.32 9.57 7.27
CA ILE A 533 30.17 10.31 7.81
C ILE A 533 30.63 11.40 8.78
N VAL A 534 31.56 11.10 9.71
CA VAL A 534 32.17 12.09 10.62
C VAL A 534 32.71 13.29 9.83
N SER A 535 33.45 13.03 8.75
CA SER A 535 33.97 14.12 7.88
C SER A 535 32.85 14.93 7.23
N ASN A 536 31.77 14.28 6.78
CA ASN A 536 30.63 14.97 6.20
C ASN A 536 29.88 15.84 7.24
N VAL A 537 29.74 15.37 8.48
CA VAL A 537 29.19 16.18 9.57
C VAL A 537 30.05 17.44 9.83
N GLN A 538 31.37 17.29 9.86
CA GLN A 538 32.29 18.43 10.00
C GLN A 538 32.13 19.46 8.88
N GLU A 539 31.93 19.02 7.64
CA GLU A 539 31.69 19.89 6.48
C GLU A 539 30.41 20.72 6.60
N ILE A 540 29.34 20.13 7.12
CA ILE A 540 28.07 20.83 7.41
C ILE A 540 28.25 21.81 8.56
N LYS A 541 28.90 21.38 9.67
CA LYS A 541 29.16 22.24 10.81
C LYS A 541 30.07 23.45 10.48
N ALA A 542 31.04 23.27 9.57
CA ALA A 542 31.91 24.38 9.10
C ALA A 542 31.09 25.47 8.36
N ARG A 543 29.87 25.16 7.87
CA ARG A 543 28.95 26.10 7.24
C ARG A 543 27.81 26.53 8.15
N LYS A 544 27.94 26.30 9.46
CA LYS A 544 26.94 26.60 10.49
C LYS A 544 25.63 25.81 10.37
N GLY A 545 25.57 24.75 9.54
CA GLY A 545 24.41 23.91 9.39
C GLY A 545 24.02 23.26 10.74
N LYS A 546 22.72 23.07 10.91
CA LYS A 546 22.12 22.37 12.06
C LYS A 546 22.14 20.87 11.83
N VAL A 547 22.84 20.14 12.69
CA VAL A 547 23.00 18.70 12.55
C VAL A 547 22.15 17.96 13.56
N ILE A 548 21.25 17.10 13.04
CA ILE A 548 20.50 16.10 13.80
C ILE A 548 21.10 14.74 13.41
N ALA A 549 21.52 13.93 14.37
CA ALA A 549 22.15 12.65 14.07
C ALA A 549 21.36 11.46 14.64
N VAL A 550 21.18 10.41 13.84
CA VAL A 550 20.89 9.07 14.34
C VAL A 550 22.23 8.39 14.57
N ALA A 551 22.60 8.14 15.82
CA ALA A 551 23.90 7.62 16.21
C ALA A 551 23.79 6.35 17.06
N THR A 552 24.83 5.53 17.06
CA THR A 552 24.89 4.30 17.87
C THR A 552 25.11 4.63 19.35
N VAL A 553 24.44 3.93 20.25
CA VAL A 553 24.66 4.03 21.70
C VAL A 553 26.13 3.78 22.01
N GLY A 554 26.74 4.63 22.85
CA GLY A 554 28.17 4.58 23.17
C GLY A 554 29.10 5.15 22.08
N ASP A 555 28.54 5.95 21.16
CA ASP A 555 29.32 6.80 20.27
C ASP A 555 29.58 8.13 20.94
N ASP A 556 30.86 8.54 21.04
CA ASP A 556 31.26 9.80 21.65
C ASP A 556 31.62 10.89 20.61
N ILE A 557 31.79 10.52 19.34
CA ILE A 557 32.28 11.43 18.29
C ILE A 557 31.12 12.21 17.67
N ILE A 558 30.13 11.51 17.09
CA ILE A 558 28.97 12.15 16.45
C ILE A 558 28.15 12.98 17.45
N PRO A 559 27.80 12.46 18.66
CA PRO A 559 27.09 13.25 19.66
C PRO A 559 27.86 14.52 20.11
N GLY A 560 29.18 14.50 20.10
CA GLY A 560 29.99 15.67 20.41
C GLY A 560 29.98 16.77 19.34
N MET A 561 29.51 16.48 18.13
CA MET A 561 29.47 17.41 16.99
C MET A 561 28.05 17.82 16.58
N ALA A 562 27.07 16.97 16.81
CA ALA A 562 25.70 17.22 16.43
C ALA A 562 25.00 18.21 17.38
N ASP A 563 24.01 18.94 16.87
CA ASP A 563 23.17 19.83 17.68
C ASP A 563 22.08 19.04 18.43
N ASP A 564 21.65 17.93 17.87
CA ASP A 564 20.69 17.00 18.46
C ASP A 564 20.98 15.55 18.01
N VAL A 565 20.71 14.58 18.90
CA VAL A 565 21.04 13.18 18.65
C VAL A 565 19.86 12.28 19.00
N MET A 566 19.57 11.32 18.14
CA MET A 566 18.68 10.20 18.37
C MET A 566 19.52 8.92 18.42
N LEU A 567 19.47 8.20 19.54
CA LEU A 567 20.32 7.03 19.75
C LEU A 567 19.62 5.74 19.35
N VAL A 568 20.39 4.82 18.73
CA VAL A 568 19.96 3.46 18.41
C VAL A 568 20.95 2.45 18.98
N PRO A 569 20.51 1.25 19.41
CA PRO A 569 21.40 0.17 19.82
C PRO A 569 22.41 -0.21 18.71
N ASP A 570 23.56 -0.72 19.13
CA ASP A 570 24.57 -1.23 18.20
C ASP A 570 24.05 -2.45 17.43
N ALA A 571 24.37 -2.51 16.14
CA ALA A 571 24.04 -3.62 15.26
C ALA A 571 25.02 -3.72 14.10
N ASP A 572 25.12 -4.90 13.52
CA ASP A 572 25.83 -5.08 12.25
C ASP A 572 25.28 -4.15 11.17
N GLU A 573 26.14 -3.62 10.29
CA GLU A 573 25.76 -2.66 9.26
C GLU A 573 24.66 -3.18 8.31
N ALA A 574 24.64 -4.49 8.03
CA ALA A 574 23.59 -5.13 7.21
C ALA A 574 22.22 -5.17 7.92
N ILE A 575 22.18 -5.03 9.25
CA ILE A 575 20.98 -5.09 10.10
C ILE A 575 20.56 -3.69 10.58
N ALA A 576 21.52 -2.78 10.68
CA ALA A 576 21.32 -1.40 11.20
C ALA A 576 20.13 -0.64 10.56
N PRO A 577 19.77 -0.80 9.26
CA PRO A 577 18.60 -0.15 8.67
C PRO A 577 17.28 -0.43 9.39
N LEU A 578 17.12 -1.63 9.97
CA LEU A 578 15.92 -2.01 10.75
C LEU A 578 15.77 -1.19 12.05
N LEU A 579 16.88 -0.67 12.58
CA LEU A 579 16.92 0.14 13.80
C LEU A 579 16.93 1.63 13.47
N SER A 580 17.79 2.06 12.55
CA SER A 580 18.04 3.48 12.26
C SER A 580 16.84 4.20 11.61
N VAL A 581 15.90 3.48 10.99
CA VAL A 581 14.67 4.05 10.43
C VAL A 581 13.66 4.46 11.52
N VAL A 582 13.62 3.76 12.66
CA VAL A 582 12.59 3.96 13.69
C VAL A 582 12.60 5.38 14.26
N PRO A 583 13.75 5.97 14.67
CA PRO A 583 13.79 7.36 15.11
C PRO A 583 13.34 8.36 14.05
N LEU A 584 13.57 8.08 12.76
CA LEU A 584 13.15 8.95 11.65
C LEU A 584 11.64 8.92 11.44
N GLN A 585 11.01 7.75 11.61
CA GLN A 585 9.56 7.60 11.59
C GLN A 585 8.92 8.38 12.74
N LEU A 586 9.47 8.26 13.96
CA LEU A 586 9.02 9.01 15.15
C LEU A 586 9.21 10.51 14.97
N LEU A 587 10.37 10.96 14.45
CA LEU A 587 10.63 12.37 14.16
C LEU A 587 9.56 12.94 13.23
N SER A 588 9.27 12.24 12.12
CA SER A 588 8.26 12.65 11.15
C SER A 588 6.88 12.71 11.78
N TYR A 589 6.49 11.69 12.56
CA TYR A 589 5.23 11.65 13.29
C TYR A 589 5.08 12.85 14.23
N TYR A 590 6.07 13.11 15.10
CA TYR A 590 5.99 14.20 16.06
C TYR A 590 6.05 15.59 15.41
N VAL A 591 6.77 15.76 14.30
CA VAL A 591 6.74 17.02 13.54
C VAL A 591 5.33 17.25 12.96
N GLY A 592 4.72 16.25 12.37
CA GLY A 592 3.35 16.34 11.86
C GLY A 592 2.34 16.68 12.96
N LEU A 593 2.45 16.01 14.12
CA LEU A 593 1.61 16.25 15.30
C LEU A 593 1.80 17.68 15.84
N ALA A 594 3.04 18.14 15.99
CA ALA A 594 3.36 19.48 16.48
C ALA A 594 2.86 20.61 15.55
N LYS A 595 2.67 20.29 14.26
CA LYS A 595 2.04 21.18 13.27
C LYS A 595 0.51 21.08 13.24
N GLY A 596 -0.10 20.21 14.06
CA GLY A 596 -1.56 19.99 14.11
C GLY A 596 -2.12 19.30 12.85
N LEU A 597 -1.33 18.49 12.16
CA LEU A 597 -1.70 17.82 10.93
C LEU A 597 -2.30 16.42 11.19
N ASP A 598 -3.12 15.93 10.27
CA ASP A 598 -3.65 14.57 10.32
C ASP A 598 -2.56 13.59 9.84
N VAL A 599 -1.88 12.94 10.77
CA VAL A 599 -0.76 12.04 10.51
C VAL A 599 -1.18 10.69 9.94
N ASP A 600 -2.44 10.28 10.14
CA ASP A 600 -2.97 9.03 9.59
C ASP A 600 -3.44 9.20 8.14
N LYS A 601 -3.94 10.40 7.80
CA LYS A 601 -4.53 10.71 6.49
C LYS A 601 -3.98 12.06 5.98
N PRO A 602 -2.70 12.12 5.61
CA PRO A 602 -2.11 13.33 5.06
C PRO A 602 -2.75 13.70 3.72
N ARG A 603 -2.88 15.02 3.47
CA ARG A 603 -3.53 15.52 2.24
C ARG A 603 -2.86 14.97 0.98
N ASN A 604 -3.64 14.77 -0.08
CA ASN A 604 -3.17 14.36 -1.41
C ASN A 604 -2.43 13.01 -1.45
N LEU A 605 -2.59 12.16 -0.44
CA LEU A 605 -2.00 10.83 -0.40
C LEU A 605 -3.06 9.76 -0.15
N ALA A 606 -2.87 8.61 -0.75
CA ALA A 606 -3.65 7.40 -0.51
C ALA A 606 -2.71 6.25 -0.14
N LYS A 607 -3.16 5.31 0.71
CA LYS A 607 -2.36 4.19 1.19
C LYS A 607 -1.77 3.33 0.08
N SER A 608 -2.50 3.18 -1.02
CA SER A 608 -2.07 2.35 -2.15
C SER A 608 -2.63 2.90 -3.45
N VAL A 609 -1.83 2.95 -4.50
CA VAL A 609 -2.21 3.44 -5.83
C VAL A 609 -2.48 2.23 -6.73
N THR A 610 -3.77 1.98 -7.03
CA THR A 610 -4.24 0.83 -7.85
C THR A 610 -4.77 1.24 -9.22
N VAL A 611 -4.65 2.51 -9.55
CA VAL A 611 -4.98 3.09 -10.86
C VAL A 611 -3.86 4.04 -11.25
N GLU A 612 -3.70 4.23 -12.53
CA GLU A 612 -2.77 5.19 -13.10
C GLU A 612 -3.40 6.56 -13.25
#